data_7218c57d11f01d7febcf4884dbaa7e22
#
_entry.id   7218c57d11f01d7febcf4884dbaa7e22
#
_cell.length_a   1.000
_cell.length_b   1.000
_cell.length_c   1.000
_cell.angle_alpha   90.00
_cell.angle_beta   90.00
_cell.angle_gamma   90.00
#
_symmetry.space_group_name_H-M   'P 1'
#
loop_
_entity.id
_entity.type
_entity.pdbx_description
1 polymer ?
#
loop_
_entity_poly.entity_id
_entity_poly.type
_entity_poly.pdbx_seq_one_letter_code
_entity_poly.pdbx_strand_id
1 'polypeptide(L)'
;MYDLRMSESARPLYEKVKKFIAEEIEPKTAEFFRLGEGREDHWGYGEGQLELLDSIKAKAKEVGLWNFFLPDADTGEGLSNLDYAYIAVELGKNPIASECLNCSAPDTGNMEVLERVGTPEQKEQWLKPLLNGEIRSAYIMTEPDMPSSDAKQLACQAIRDGDEYVITGEKYWSSGAGDPRCKIMIVMVQTDPDGPVHRRQSQILVPRDTPGVEIRGSMHVFGEDDAPHGHMHIRFNNVRVPASNMLWGEGKGFEISQLRLGPGRIHHCMRSVGAAEKALELMVKRGITREAFGKRIANLGKNPEVIAKARIEIESMRRMVLTAAKAMDELGNAEARVWVSAVKAMVPIRTCQIVDEAIQIHGGTGVSQWTPLARMYASQRTLRLADGPDEVHWFVVGRSEIASMEEAARDYNPKETFYSEKGSDSSGVFSGP
;
A
#
# COMPACT_ATOMS: atom_id res chain seq x y z
N MET A 1 0.59 -4.36 27.23
CA MET A 1 0.57 -5.25 26.01
C MET A 1 -0.78 -5.03 25.35
N TYR A 2 -0.82 -4.74 24.05
CA TYR A 2 -2.07 -4.50 23.32
C TYR A 2 -2.92 -5.77 23.23
N ASP A 3 -4.24 -5.62 23.38
CA ASP A 3 -5.19 -6.68 23.00
C ASP A 3 -5.36 -6.63 21.48
N LEU A 4 -4.91 -7.67 20.79
CA LEU A 4 -4.92 -7.79 19.34
C LEU A 4 -6.13 -8.56 18.80
N ARG A 5 -7.09 -8.90 19.64
CA ARG A 5 -8.31 -9.62 19.21
C ARG A 5 -9.21 -8.67 18.42
N MET A 6 -9.81 -9.19 17.38
CA MET A 6 -10.89 -8.51 16.67
C MET A 6 -12.06 -8.26 17.63
N SER A 7 -12.71 -7.10 17.51
CA SER A 7 -13.91 -6.81 18.27
C SER A 7 -15.06 -7.77 17.93
N GLU A 8 -15.93 -8.04 18.88
CA GLU A 8 -17.11 -8.87 18.64
C GLU A 8 -18.10 -8.20 17.66
N SER A 9 -18.12 -6.88 17.60
CA SER A 9 -18.94 -6.10 16.65
C SER A 9 -18.47 -6.25 15.20
N ALA A 10 -17.16 -6.34 14.94
CA ALA A 10 -16.60 -6.48 13.60
C ALA A 10 -16.64 -7.94 13.07
N ARG A 11 -16.76 -8.93 13.97
CA ARG A 11 -16.71 -10.35 13.60
C ARG A 11 -17.76 -10.76 12.54
N PRO A 12 -19.05 -10.35 12.64
CA PRO A 12 -20.04 -10.70 11.62
C PRO A 12 -19.67 -10.16 10.23
N LEU A 13 -19.17 -8.92 10.17
CA LEU A 13 -18.70 -8.31 8.90
C LEU A 13 -17.51 -9.08 8.33
N TYR A 14 -16.51 -9.40 9.16
CA TYR A 14 -15.35 -10.19 8.76
C TYR A 14 -15.73 -11.54 8.15
N GLU A 15 -16.59 -12.31 8.81
CA GLU A 15 -17.04 -13.60 8.29
C GLU A 15 -17.85 -13.46 7.00
N LYS A 16 -18.65 -12.41 6.89
CA LYS A 16 -19.41 -12.08 5.67
C LYS A 16 -18.50 -11.74 4.51
N VAL A 17 -17.44 -10.95 4.75
CA VAL A 17 -16.40 -10.62 3.73
C VAL A 17 -15.70 -11.89 3.27
N LYS A 18 -15.24 -12.74 4.17
CA LYS A 18 -14.59 -14.01 3.82
C LYS A 18 -15.48 -14.88 2.94
N LYS A 19 -16.74 -15.04 3.34
CA LYS A 19 -17.72 -15.82 2.59
C LYS A 19 -17.93 -15.22 1.19
N PHE A 20 -18.11 -13.91 1.11
CA PHE A 20 -18.32 -13.22 -0.17
C PHE A 20 -17.11 -13.38 -1.12
N ILE A 21 -15.89 -13.26 -0.59
CA ILE A 21 -14.68 -13.48 -1.40
C ILE A 21 -14.65 -14.92 -1.93
N ALA A 22 -14.93 -15.91 -1.08
CA ALA A 22 -14.89 -17.32 -1.47
C ALA A 22 -15.98 -17.73 -2.46
N GLU A 23 -17.19 -17.18 -2.34
CA GLU A 23 -18.36 -17.60 -3.12
C GLU A 23 -18.59 -16.73 -4.36
N GLU A 24 -18.28 -15.42 -4.31
CA GLU A 24 -18.63 -14.48 -5.39
C GLU A 24 -17.41 -13.94 -6.14
N ILE A 25 -16.25 -13.82 -5.52
CA ILE A 25 -15.06 -13.21 -6.14
C ILE A 25 -14.10 -14.27 -6.68
N GLU A 26 -13.66 -15.20 -5.82
CA GLU A 26 -12.65 -16.20 -6.18
C GLU A 26 -13.04 -17.03 -7.42
N PRO A 27 -14.30 -17.52 -7.57
CA PRO A 27 -14.69 -18.27 -8.76
C PRO A 27 -14.66 -17.48 -10.07
N LYS A 28 -14.78 -16.14 -10.01
CA LYS A 28 -14.82 -15.25 -11.16
C LYS A 28 -13.47 -14.60 -11.49
N THR A 29 -12.48 -14.77 -10.62
CA THR A 29 -11.19 -14.10 -10.78
C THR A 29 -10.46 -14.54 -12.06
N ALA A 30 -10.42 -15.82 -12.36
CA ALA A 30 -9.78 -16.33 -13.58
C ALA A 30 -10.51 -15.83 -14.85
N GLU A 31 -11.83 -15.77 -14.82
CA GLU A 31 -12.64 -15.24 -15.92
C GLU A 31 -12.38 -13.76 -16.15
N PHE A 32 -12.29 -12.96 -15.08
CA PHE A 32 -11.97 -11.54 -15.18
C PHE A 32 -10.65 -11.30 -15.94
N PHE A 33 -9.60 -12.05 -15.61
CA PHE A 33 -8.32 -11.92 -16.31
C PHE A 33 -8.41 -12.43 -17.76
N ARG A 34 -9.09 -13.54 -18.01
CA ARG A 34 -9.30 -14.09 -19.35
C ARG A 34 -10.04 -13.11 -20.27
N LEU A 35 -11.06 -12.42 -19.76
CA LEU A 35 -11.78 -11.38 -20.52
C LEU A 35 -10.89 -10.18 -20.88
N GLY A 36 -9.85 -9.92 -20.11
CA GLY A 36 -8.87 -8.88 -20.41
C GLY A 36 -7.83 -9.28 -21.45
N GLU A 37 -7.72 -10.58 -21.79
CA GLU A 37 -6.81 -11.05 -22.83
C GLU A 37 -7.34 -10.64 -24.23
N GLY A 38 -6.43 -10.20 -25.10
CA GLY A 38 -6.78 -9.87 -26.49
C GLY A 38 -7.62 -8.59 -26.68
N ARG A 39 -7.71 -7.72 -25.65
CA ARG A 39 -8.36 -6.41 -25.79
C ARG A 39 -7.69 -5.58 -26.90
N GLU A 40 -8.49 -4.88 -27.70
CA GLU A 40 -8.02 -4.04 -28.81
C GLU A 40 -7.26 -2.81 -28.30
N ASP A 41 -7.83 -2.13 -27.29
CA ASP A 41 -7.17 -1.02 -26.59
C ASP A 41 -6.40 -1.57 -25.40
N HIS A 42 -5.09 -1.44 -25.44
CA HIS A 42 -4.20 -1.88 -24.35
C HIS A 42 -4.56 -1.27 -22.99
N TRP A 43 -5.04 -0.03 -22.97
CA TRP A 43 -5.45 0.70 -21.76
C TRP A 43 -6.95 0.59 -21.48
N GLY A 44 -7.68 -0.13 -22.31
CA GLY A 44 -9.09 -0.43 -22.11
C GLY A 44 -9.33 -1.72 -21.34
N TYR A 45 -10.58 -2.08 -21.25
CA TYR A 45 -11.05 -3.36 -20.70
C TYR A 45 -11.53 -4.24 -21.85
N GLY A 46 -11.40 -5.55 -21.69
CA GLY A 46 -11.96 -6.51 -22.64
C GLY A 46 -13.49 -6.55 -22.57
N GLU A 47 -14.11 -7.05 -23.63
CA GLU A 47 -15.57 -7.20 -23.69
C GLU A 47 -16.07 -8.07 -22.51
N GLY A 48 -17.08 -7.59 -21.77
CA GLY A 48 -17.64 -8.26 -20.61
C GLY A 48 -16.82 -8.15 -19.32
N GLN A 49 -15.59 -7.59 -19.36
CA GLN A 49 -14.73 -7.55 -18.19
C GLN A 49 -15.22 -6.57 -17.12
N LEU A 50 -15.66 -5.37 -17.51
CA LEU A 50 -16.25 -4.40 -16.58
C LEU A 50 -17.63 -4.85 -16.11
N GLU A 51 -18.46 -5.41 -16.98
CA GLU A 51 -19.76 -5.96 -16.63
C GLU A 51 -19.65 -7.05 -15.56
N LEU A 52 -18.64 -7.93 -15.68
CA LEU A 52 -18.36 -8.94 -14.67
C LEU A 52 -17.98 -8.29 -13.33
N LEU A 53 -17.06 -7.33 -13.36
CA LEU A 53 -16.62 -6.62 -12.17
C LEU A 53 -17.78 -5.86 -11.50
N ASP A 54 -18.58 -5.14 -12.29
CA ASP A 54 -19.72 -4.35 -11.80
C ASP A 54 -20.85 -5.25 -11.26
N SER A 55 -21.02 -6.45 -11.83
CA SER A 55 -21.95 -7.44 -11.28
C SER A 55 -21.57 -7.89 -9.86
N ILE A 56 -20.26 -8.04 -9.60
CA ILE A 56 -19.75 -8.38 -8.27
C ILE A 56 -19.92 -7.19 -7.32
N LYS A 57 -19.59 -5.98 -7.78
CA LYS A 57 -19.78 -4.74 -7.00
C LYS A 57 -21.25 -4.51 -6.61
N ALA A 58 -22.17 -4.75 -7.55
CA ALA A 58 -23.61 -4.63 -7.29
C ALA A 58 -24.06 -5.59 -6.17
N LYS A 59 -23.64 -6.86 -6.23
CA LYS A 59 -23.91 -7.83 -5.17
C LYS A 59 -23.28 -7.44 -3.85
N ALA A 60 -22.05 -6.90 -3.87
CA ALA A 60 -21.37 -6.45 -2.67
C ALA A 60 -22.18 -5.33 -1.97
N LYS A 61 -22.64 -4.34 -2.74
CA LYS A 61 -23.52 -3.26 -2.24
C LYS A 61 -24.84 -3.79 -1.68
N GLU A 62 -25.51 -4.70 -2.42
CA GLU A 62 -26.76 -5.31 -1.99
C GLU A 62 -26.67 -5.98 -0.62
N VAL A 63 -25.53 -6.63 -0.37
CA VAL A 63 -25.30 -7.29 0.92
C VAL A 63 -24.57 -6.40 1.96
N GLY A 64 -24.38 -5.09 1.68
CA GLY A 64 -23.76 -4.13 2.58
C GLY A 64 -22.27 -4.38 2.80
N LEU A 65 -21.54 -4.80 1.78
CA LEU A 65 -20.08 -4.98 1.81
C LEU A 65 -19.40 -3.92 0.95
N TRP A 66 -19.36 -2.67 1.45
CA TRP A 66 -18.91 -1.53 0.66
C TRP A 66 -18.21 -0.48 1.52
N ASN A 67 -17.10 0.11 1.06
CA ASN A 67 -16.40 1.24 1.70
C ASN A 67 -15.95 1.03 3.16
N PHE A 68 -15.88 -0.17 3.66
CA PHE A 68 -15.61 -0.43 5.08
C PHE A 68 -14.18 -0.09 5.55
N PHE A 69 -13.31 0.40 4.66
CA PHE A 69 -12.00 0.96 5.04
C PHE A 69 -12.12 2.34 5.69
N LEU A 70 -13.22 3.08 5.44
CA LEU A 70 -13.45 4.40 6.01
C LEU A 70 -13.78 4.28 7.50
N PRO A 71 -13.08 5.09 8.35
CA PRO A 71 -13.27 5.02 9.80
C PRO A 71 -14.57 5.68 10.28
N ASP A 72 -15.17 6.55 9.45
CA ASP A 72 -16.43 7.22 9.78
C ASP A 72 -17.62 6.28 9.52
N ALA A 73 -18.54 6.17 10.49
CA ALA A 73 -19.71 5.31 10.38
C ALA A 73 -20.77 5.82 9.39
N ASP A 74 -20.75 7.11 9.06
CA ASP A 74 -21.69 7.69 8.08
C ASP A 74 -21.29 7.37 6.63
N THR A 75 -20.00 7.16 6.38
CA THR A 75 -19.43 6.88 5.05
C THR A 75 -18.84 5.48 4.90
N GLY A 76 -18.57 4.81 6.02
CA GLY A 76 -18.03 3.46 6.12
C GLY A 76 -18.75 2.65 7.20
N GLU A 77 -18.03 1.76 7.89
CA GLU A 77 -18.57 0.89 8.94
C GLU A 77 -18.09 1.28 10.35
N GLY A 78 -17.35 2.38 10.50
CA GLY A 78 -16.80 2.80 11.78
C GLY A 78 -15.80 1.81 12.39
N LEU A 79 -15.10 1.04 11.55
CA LEU A 79 -14.14 0.05 12.02
C LEU A 79 -12.89 0.72 12.60
N SER A 80 -12.35 0.12 13.68
CA SER A 80 -11.00 0.42 14.11
C SER A 80 -9.98 -0.04 13.06
N ASN A 81 -8.77 0.55 13.06
CA ASN A 81 -7.68 0.05 12.21
C ASN A 81 -7.36 -1.42 12.49
N LEU A 82 -7.47 -1.85 13.76
CA LEU A 82 -7.29 -3.24 14.15
C LEU A 82 -8.32 -4.16 13.49
N ASP A 83 -9.60 -3.82 13.53
CA ASP A 83 -10.67 -4.62 12.93
C ASP A 83 -10.55 -4.66 11.41
N TYR A 84 -10.28 -3.51 10.79
CA TYR A 84 -10.03 -3.45 9.35
C TYR A 84 -8.80 -4.26 8.93
N ALA A 85 -7.75 -4.36 9.77
CA ALA A 85 -6.57 -5.15 9.46
C ALA A 85 -6.89 -6.62 9.19
N TYR A 86 -7.80 -7.22 9.93
CA TYR A 86 -8.25 -8.59 9.69
C TYR A 86 -8.93 -8.74 8.33
N ILE A 87 -9.80 -7.80 7.99
CA ILE A 87 -10.53 -7.79 6.71
C ILE A 87 -9.54 -7.57 5.55
N ALA A 88 -8.64 -6.60 5.68
CA ALA A 88 -7.67 -6.27 4.64
C ALA A 88 -6.70 -7.42 4.31
N VAL A 89 -6.40 -8.29 5.28
CA VAL A 89 -5.65 -9.54 5.03
C VAL A 89 -6.45 -10.48 4.12
N GLU A 90 -7.75 -10.63 4.32
CA GLU A 90 -8.60 -11.44 3.43
C GLU A 90 -8.67 -10.84 2.01
N LEU A 91 -8.80 -9.51 1.90
CA LEU A 91 -8.76 -8.81 0.61
C LEU A 91 -7.44 -9.07 -0.14
N GLY A 92 -6.32 -9.11 0.58
CA GLY A 92 -4.98 -9.33 0.01
C GLY A 92 -4.74 -10.71 -0.58
N LYS A 93 -5.61 -11.70 -0.30
CA LYS A 93 -5.51 -13.06 -0.85
C LYS A 93 -5.98 -13.17 -2.30
N ASN A 94 -6.76 -12.19 -2.78
CA ASN A 94 -7.32 -12.20 -4.13
C ASN A 94 -7.03 -10.86 -4.84
N PRO A 95 -6.56 -10.86 -6.10
CA PRO A 95 -6.07 -9.66 -6.78
C PRO A 95 -7.15 -8.62 -7.10
N ILE A 96 -8.43 -9.01 -7.21
CA ILE A 96 -9.54 -8.08 -7.51
C ILE A 96 -10.45 -7.81 -6.31
N ALA A 97 -10.28 -8.52 -5.19
CA ALA A 97 -11.20 -8.41 -4.04
C ALA A 97 -11.28 -6.98 -3.47
N SER A 98 -10.15 -6.29 -3.36
CA SER A 98 -10.14 -4.90 -2.88
C SER A 98 -10.98 -3.97 -3.75
N GLU A 99 -10.92 -4.13 -5.08
CA GLU A 99 -11.71 -3.32 -5.98
C GLU A 99 -13.20 -3.70 -5.95
N CYS A 100 -13.50 -5.00 -5.89
CA CYS A 100 -14.89 -5.48 -5.81
C CYS A 100 -15.66 -4.92 -4.61
N LEU A 101 -14.95 -4.52 -3.55
CA LEU A 101 -15.54 -3.99 -2.31
C LEU A 101 -15.23 -2.50 -2.09
N ASN A 102 -14.75 -1.81 -3.14
CA ASN A 102 -14.32 -0.40 -3.14
C ASN A 102 -13.27 -0.06 -2.06
N CYS A 103 -12.35 -0.98 -1.80
CA CYS A 103 -11.29 -0.86 -0.81
C CYS A 103 -9.88 -0.86 -1.44
N SER A 104 -9.75 -0.51 -2.73
CA SER A 104 -8.47 -0.54 -3.43
C SER A 104 -7.74 0.80 -3.41
N ALA A 105 -6.41 0.75 -3.36
CA ALA A 105 -5.57 1.92 -3.58
C ALA A 105 -5.51 2.24 -5.10
N PRO A 106 -5.30 3.51 -5.48
CA PRO A 106 -5.10 4.70 -4.63
C PRO A 106 -6.39 5.33 -4.10
N ASP A 107 -7.56 4.87 -4.54
CA ASP A 107 -8.85 5.50 -4.26
C ASP A 107 -9.14 5.62 -2.76
N THR A 108 -8.85 4.59 -1.96
CA THR A 108 -9.07 4.62 -0.51
C THR A 108 -8.41 5.84 0.14
N GLY A 109 -7.11 6.07 -0.12
CA GLY A 109 -6.41 7.22 0.42
C GLY A 109 -6.89 8.56 -0.15
N ASN A 110 -7.33 8.59 -1.40
CA ASN A 110 -7.87 9.79 -2.02
C ASN A 110 -9.27 10.14 -1.48
N MET A 111 -10.11 9.13 -1.22
CA MET A 111 -11.40 9.31 -0.56
C MET A 111 -11.23 9.83 0.86
N GLU A 112 -10.29 9.28 1.65
CA GLU A 112 -9.98 9.79 2.99
C GLU A 112 -9.50 11.25 2.97
N VAL A 113 -8.69 11.65 2.00
CA VAL A 113 -8.27 13.05 1.83
C VAL A 113 -9.47 13.94 1.54
N LEU A 114 -10.28 13.57 0.56
CA LEU A 114 -11.47 14.36 0.20
C LEU A 114 -12.48 14.45 1.34
N GLU A 115 -12.67 13.36 2.09
CA GLU A 115 -13.55 13.34 3.25
C GLU A 115 -13.09 14.32 4.33
N ARG A 116 -11.80 14.34 4.64
CA ARG A 116 -11.23 15.16 5.73
C ARG A 116 -11.06 16.63 5.38
N VAL A 117 -10.61 16.93 4.15
CA VAL A 117 -10.16 18.28 3.79
C VAL A 117 -10.86 18.88 2.55
N GLY A 118 -11.69 18.11 1.86
CA GLY A 118 -12.46 18.59 0.71
C GLY A 118 -13.57 19.56 1.12
N THR A 119 -13.82 20.58 0.27
CA THR A 119 -14.99 21.44 0.43
C THR A 119 -16.29 20.68 0.13
N PRO A 120 -17.47 21.16 0.54
CA PRO A 120 -18.75 20.52 0.18
C PRO A 120 -18.90 20.29 -1.32
N GLU A 121 -18.48 21.25 -2.15
CA GLU A 121 -18.53 21.16 -3.63
C GLU A 121 -17.58 20.10 -4.17
N GLN A 122 -16.34 20.04 -3.64
CA GLN A 122 -15.36 19.01 -4.01
C GLN A 122 -15.82 17.61 -3.59
N LYS A 123 -16.47 17.49 -2.43
CA LYS A 123 -17.04 16.21 -1.96
C LYS A 123 -18.21 15.77 -2.85
N GLU A 124 -19.13 16.66 -3.19
CA GLU A 124 -20.26 16.32 -4.08
C GLU A 124 -19.76 15.93 -5.48
N GLN A 125 -18.78 16.66 -6.01
CA GLN A 125 -18.27 16.45 -7.36
C GLN A 125 -17.40 15.19 -7.49
N TRP A 126 -16.54 14.89 -6.49
CA TRP A 126 -15.51 13.87 -6.62
C TRP A 126 -15.60 12.75 -5.59
N LEU A 127 -15.83 13.07 -4.31
CA LEU A 127 -15.90 12.04 -3.27
C LEU A 127 -17.12 11.14 -3.46
N LYS A 128 -18.28 11.72 -3.70
CA LYS A 128 -19.52 10.95 -3.86
C LYS A 128 -19.47 9.93 -5.00
N PRO A 129 -19.01 10.26 -6.24
CA PRO A 129 -18.83 9.27 -7.29
C PRO A 129 -17.76 8.21 -6.97
N LEU A 130 -16.69 8.57 -6.23
CA LEU A 130 -15.68 7.62 -5.76
C LEU A 130 -16.28 6.65 -4.74
N LEU A 131 -17.02 7.16 -3.76
CA LEU A 131 -17.73 6.32 -2.77
C LEU A 131 -18.75 5.39 -3.43
N ASN A 132 -19.37 5.83 -4.50
CA ASN A 132 -20.27 5.01 -5.29
C ASN A 132 -19.53 4.00 -6.19
N GLY A 133 -18.21 4.12 -6.37
CA GLY A 133 -17.42 3.28 -7.28
C GLY A 133 -17.71 3.54 -8.76
N GLU A 134 -18.25 4.71 -9.11
CA GLU A 134 -18.58 5.15 -10.46
C GLU A 134 -17.33 5.61 -11.23
N ILE A 135 -16.38 6.20 -10.51
CA ILE A 135 -15.10 6.67 -11.06
C ILE A 135 -13.94 6.12 -10.24
N ARG A 136 -12.74 6.23 -10.82
CA ARG A 136 -11.46 5.99 -10.14
C ARG A 136 -10.68 7.30 -10.04
N SER A 137 -9.62 7.27 -9.24
CA SER A 137 -8.74 8.40 -9.01
C SER A 137 -7.27 8.01 -9.02
N ALA A 138 -6.38 9.00 -9.05
CA ALA A 138 -4.96 8.79 -8.89
C ALA A 138 -4.33 9.81 -7.95
N TYR A 139 -3.22 9.43 -7.31
CA TYR A 139 -2.43 10.33 -6.46
C TYR A 139 -1.08 10.59 -7.12
N ILE A 140 -0.81 11.84 -7.46
CA ILE A 140 0.26 12.25 -8.35
C ILE A 140 1.30 13.04 -7.56
N MET A 141 2.35 12.35 -7.07
CA MET A 141 3.35 12.95 -6.21
C MET A 141 4.77 12.84 -6.78
N THR A 142 5.18 11.63 -7.14
CA THR A 142 6.57 11.28 -7.46
C THR A 142 7.05 11.92 -8.76
N GLU A 143 8.29 12.42 -8.81
CA GLU A 143 8.90 13.09 -9.95
C GLU A 143 10.16 12.36 -10.45
N PRO A 144 10.41 12.30 -11.79
CA PRO A 144 11.57 11.57 -12.32
C PRO A 144 12.91 12.19 -11.93
N ASP A 145 12.99 13.50 -11.87
CA ASP A 145 14.25 14.22 -11.67
C ASP A 145 14.50 14.66 -10.21
N MET A 146 13.55 14.37 -9.31
CA MET A 146 13.62 14.75 -7.90
C MET A 146 13.61 13.54 -6.98
N PRO A 147 14.38 13.55 -5.86
CA PRO A 147 14.36 12.47 -4.89
C PRO A 147 13.09 12.50 -4.06
N SER A 148 11.97 12.07 -4.64
CA SER A 148 10.62 12.20 -4.07
C SER A 148 10.38 11.40 -2.77
N SER A 149 11.33 10.57 -2.35
CA SER A 149 11.36 10.00 -0.98
C SER A 149 11.54 11.09 0.08
N ASP A 150 12.17 12.22 -0.26
CA ASP A 150 12.10 13.47 0.49
C ASP A 150 10.96 14.33 -0.05
N ALA A 151 9.78 14.17 0.48
CA ALA A 151 8.55 14.87 0.04
C ALA A 151 8.63 16.41 0.06
N LYS A 152 9.71 16.97 0.58
CA LYS A 152 9.96 18.43 0.60
C LYS A 152 10.60 18.93 -0.70
N GLN A 153 11.12 18.01 -1.53
CA GLN A 153 11.79 18.33 -2.78
C GLN A 153 10.89 17.97 -3.98
N LEU A 154 10.20 18.98 -4.50
CA LEU A 154 9.36 18.85 -5.68
C LEU A 154 9.73 19.98 -6.66
N ALA A 155 9.72 19.67 -7.96
CA ALA A 155 9.97 20.63 -9.04
C ALA A 155 8.71 20.98 -9.83
N CYS A 156 7.67 20.15 -9.83
CA CYS A 156 6.40 20.45 -10.47
C CYS A 156 5.73 21.64 -9.78
N GLN A 157 5.57 22.74 -10.51
CA GLN A 157 5.10 24.01 -9.99
C GLN A 157 3.62 24.24 -10.30
N ALA A 158 2.95 24.98 -9.44
CA ALA A 158 1.65 25.58 -9.71
C ALA A 158 1.71 27.10 -9.40
N ILE A 159 1.59 27.91 -10.42
CA ILE A 159 1.64 29.37 -10.31
C ILE A 159 0.23 29.91 -10.39
N ARG A 160 -0.14 30.77 -9.43
CA ARG A 160 -1.44 31.41 -9.44
C ARG A 160 -1.52 32.48 -10.52
N ASP A 161 -2.58 32.42 -11.33
CA ASP A 161 -2.89 33.40 -12.39
C ASP A 161 -4.39 33.76 -12.28
N GLY A 162 -4.67 34.84 -11.56
CA GLY A 162 -6.04 35.23 -11.25
C GLY A 162 -6.78 34.20 -10.40
N ASP A 163 -7.87 33.68 -10.94
CA ASP A 163 -8.72 32.67 -10.30
C ASP A 163 -8.35 31.22 -10.69
N GLU A 164 -7.18 31.03 -11.32
CA GLU A 164 -6.66 29.75 -11.74
C GLU A 164 -5.27 29.48 -11.16
N TYR A 165 -4.86 28.19 -11.20
CA TYR A 165 -3.47 27.75 -11.10
C TYR A 165 -3.02 27.19 -12.44
N VAL A 166 -1.80 27.53 -12.83
CA VAL A 166 -1.10 27.00 -14.02
C VAL A 166 -0.06 26.00 -13.54
N ILE A 167 -0.26 24.71 -13.87
CA ILE A 167 0.59 23.60 -13.41
C ILE A 167 1.55 23.23 -14.54
N THR A 168 2.86 23.15 -14.23
CA THR A 168 3.91 22.74 -15.16
C THR A 168 4.92 21.84 -14.47
N GLY A 169 5.22 20.69 -15.07
CA GLY A 169 6.20 19.72 -14.58
C GLY A 169 5.93 18.31 -15.04
N GLU A 170 6.67 17.37 -14.50
CA GLU A 170 6.54 15.94 -14.82
C GLU A 170 6.37 15.10 -13.56
N LYS A 171 5.58 14.06 -13.69
CA LYS A 171 5.29 13.07 -12.62
C LYS A 171 5.37 11.68 -13.20
N TYR A 172 5.79 10.70 -12.40
CA TYR A 172 5.81 9.31 -12.82
C TYR A 172 5.39 8.39 -11.66
N TRP A 173 5.27 7.10 -11.91
CA TRP A 173 4.70 6.13 -10.95
C TRP A 173 3.31 6.54 -10.46
N SER A 174 2.54 7.19 -11.35
CA SER A 174 1.18 7.67 -11.06
C SER A 174 0.19 6.52 -11.21
N SER A 175 0.07 5.71 -10.16
CA SER A 175 -0.75 4.49 -10.16
C SER A 175 -2.23 4.80 -10.35
N GLY A 176 -2.88 4.06 -11.23
CA GLY A 176 -4.30 4.20 -11.54
C GLY A 176 -4.64 5.29 -12.56
N ALA A 177 -3.69 6.15 -12.94
CA ALA A 177 -3.95 7.21 -13.92
C ALA A 177 -4.15 6.69 -15.36
N GLY A 178 -3.74 5.44 -15.63
CA GLY A 178 -3.98 4.76 -16.91
C GLY A 178 -5.40 4.27 -17.10
N ASP A 179 -6.09 3.95 -16.01
CA ASP A 179 -7.45 3.43 -16.04
C ASP A 179 -8.41 4.44 -16.71
N PRO A 180 -9.18 4.05 -17.72
CA PRO A 180 -10.14 4.94 -18.40
C PRO A 180 -11.24 5.47 -17.46
N ARG A 181 -11.48 4.79 -16.34
CA ARG A 181 -12.38 5.24 -15.28
C ARG A 181 -11.77 6.27 -14.33
N CYS A 182 -10.45 6.51 -14.39
CA CYS A 182 -9.80 7.58 -13.63
C CYS A 182 -10.29 8.94 -14.15
N LYS A 183 -10.99 9.70 -13.31
CA LYS A 183 -11.55 11.01 -13.68
C LYS A 183 -10.92 12.16 -12.93
N ILE A 184 -10.30 11.88 -11.78
CA ILE A 184 -9.71 12.91 -10.93
C ILE A 184 -8.34 12.49 -10.41
N MET A 185 -7.41 13.43 -10.41
CA MET A 185 -6.06 13.29 -9.87
C MET A 185 -5.85 14.29 -8.73
N ILE A 186 -5.27 13.82 -7.63
CA ILE A 186 -4.76 14.69 -6.56
C ILE A 186 -3.28 14.92 -6.86
N VAL A 187 -2.93 16.13 -7.30
CA VAL A 187 -1.57 16.46 -7.75
C VAL A 187 -0.84 17.27 -6.70
N MET A 188 0.28 16.76 -6.23
CA MET A 188 1.17 17.49 -5.32
C MET A 188 2.12 18.37 -6.11
N VAL A 189 2.10 19.66 -5.82
CA VAL A 189 2.81 20.71 -6.53
C VAL A 189 3.53 21.65 -5.58
N GLN A 190 4.52 22.38 -6.10
CA GLN A 190 5.17 23.47 -5.38
C GLN A 190 4.47 24.80 -5.72
N THR A 191 3.91 25.48 -4.71
CA THR A 191 3.25 26.78 -4.88
C THR A 191 4.08 27.94 -4.33
N ASP A 192 4.93 27.69 -3.33
CA ASP A 192 5.79 28.69 -2.72
C ASP A 192 7.21 28.16 -2.51
N PRO A 193 8.11 28.26 -3.54
CA PRO A 193 9.46 27.73 -3.47
C PRO A 193 10.33 28.39 -2.38
N ASP A 194 10.05 29.63 -2.03
CA ASP A 194 10.82 30.42 -1.08
C ASP A 194 10.26 30.37 0.35
N GLY A 195 9.08 29.77 0.52
CA GLY A 195 8.39 29.64 1.78
C GLY A 195 9.02 28.66 2.78
N PRO A 196 8.46 28.53 3.97
CA PRO A 196 8.88 27.55 4.97
C PRO A 196 8.84 26.12 4.39
N VAL A 197 9.85 25.30 4.67
CA VAL A 197 10.09 23.99 4.05
C VAL A 197 8.84 23.08 4.00
N HIS A 198 8.03 23.06 5.06
CA HIS A 198 6.81 22.25 5.14
C HIS A 198 5.55 22.95 4.60
N ARG A 199 5.70 24.15 4.04
CA ARG A 199 4.61 24.94 3.43
C ARG A 199 4.83 25.28 1.96
N ARG A 200 5.87 24.74 1.35
CA ARG A 200 6.19 24.96 -0.08
C ARG A 200 5.22 24.25 -1.01
N GLN A 201 4.61 23.16 -0.54
CA GLN A 201 3.79 22.28 -1.37
C GLN A 201 2.31 22.45 -1.05
N SER A 202 1.52 22.30 -2.10
CA SER A 202 0.06 22.25 -2.08
C SER A 202 -0.44 21.01 -2.79
N GLN A 203 -1.70 20.66 -2.62
CA GLN A 203 -2.37 19.63 -3.39
C GLN A 203 -3.55 20.20 -4.13
N ILE A 204 -3.63 19.93 -5.42
CA ILE A 204 -4.64 20.47 -6.32
C ILE A 204 -5.37 19.33 -7.02
N LEU A 205 -6.70 19.42 -7.07
CA LEU A 205 -7.55 18.52 -7.84
C LEU A 205 -7.44 18.85 -9.34
N VAL A 206 -6.99 17.89 -10.14
CA VAL A 206 -6.86 18.03 -11.59
C VAL A 206 -7.70 16.95 -12.26
N PRO A 207 -8.81 17.30 -12.96
CA PRO A 207 -9.50 16.35 -13.81
C PRO A 207 -8.54 15.76 -14.86
N ARG A 208 -8.62 14.43 -15.07
CA ARG A 208 -7.64 13.72 -15.93
C ARG A 208 -7.60 14.25 -17.36
N ASP A 209 -8.75 14.67 -17.88
CA ASP A 209 -8.90 15.13 -19.26
C ASP A 209 -8.71 16.65 -19.43
N THR A 210 -8.11 17.34 -18.40
CA THR A 210 -7.80 18.77 -18.47
C THR A 210 -6.78 19.03 -19.59
N PRO A 211 -7.01 20.03 -20.47
CA PRO A 211 -6.05 20.39 -21.52
C PRO A 211 -4.64 20.62 -20.95
N GLY A 212 -3.63 20.04 -21.62
CA GLY A 212 -2.23 20.10 -21.17
C GLY A 212 -1.80 18.95 -20.26
N VAL A 213 -2.71 18.08 -19.80
CA VAL A 213 -2.38 16.81 -19.17
C VAL A 213 -1.99 15.80 -20.27
N GLU A 214 -0.74 15.40 -20.29
CA GLU A 214 -0.18 14.48 -21.29
C GLU A 214 0.21 13.16 -20.61
N ILE A 215 -0.53 12.09 -20.86
CA ILE A 215 -0.15 10.73 -20.45
C ILE A 215 0.93 10.24 -21.43
N ARG A 216 2.16 10.07 -20.95
CA ARG A 216 3.34 9.73 -21.77
C ARG A 216 3.55 8.22 -21.94
N GLY A 217 2.93 7.42 -21.11
CA GLY A 217 3.06 5.97 -21.05
C GLY A 217 3.10 5.47 -19.61
N SER A 218 3.31 4.18 -19.42
CA SER A 218 3.42 3.57 -18.09
C SER A 218 4.85 3.16 -17.78
N MET A 219 5.20 3.22 -16.51
CA MET A 219 6.41 2.60 -15.97
C MET A 219 6.19 1.09 -15.87
N HIS A 220 7.20 0.32 -16.26
CA HIS A 220 7.13 -1.14 -16.23
C HIS A 220 7.79 -1.70 -14.97
N VAL A 221 7.15 -2.66 -14.35
CA VAL A 221 7.69 -3.44 -13.24
C VAL A 221 8.11 -4.81 -13.77
N PHE A 222 9.40 -5.05 -13.92
CA PHE A 222 9.94 -6.29 -14.52
C PHE A 222 9.35 -6.64 -15.90
N GLY A 223 9.04 -5.60 -16.70
CA GLY A 223 8.47 -5.76 -18.03
C GLY A 223 6.95 -5.67 -18.11
N GLU A 224 6.24 -5.73 -16.97
CA GLU A 224 4.79 -5.60 -16.90
C GLU A 224 4.38 -4.14 -16.62
N ASP A 225 3.44 -3.60 -17.36
CA ASP A 225 2.97 -2.21 -17.24
C ASP A 225 1.69 -2.06 -16.40
N ASP A 226 1.14 -3.18 -15.92
CA ASP A 226 -0.08 -3.26 -15.10
C ASP A 226 -1.33 -2.63 -15.75
N ALA A 227 -1.40 -2.66 -17.09
CA ALA A 227 -2.58 -2.14 -17.82
C ALA A 227 -3.86 -2.93 -17.47
N PRO A 228 -5.02 -2.26 -17.39
CA PRO A 228 -5.28 -0.84 -17.69
C PRO A 228 -5.01 0.13 -16.53
N HIS A 229 -4.74 -0.36 -15.32
CA HIS A 229 -4.46 0.45 -14.13
C HIS A 229 -3.24 1.37 -14.34
N GLY A 230 -2.10 0.77 -14.65
CA GLY A 230 -0.84 1.43 -15.00
C GLY A 230 -0.20 2.23 -13.89
N HIS A 231 1.08 2.59 -14.13
CA HIS A 231 1.87 3.48 -13.29
C HIS A 231 2.39 4.62 -14.18
N MET A 232 1.53 5.60 -14.48
CA MET A 232 1.75 6.52 -15.58
C MET A 232 2.88 7.52 -15.34
N HIS A 233 3.60 7.81 -16.43
CA HIS A 233 4.40 9.02 -16.60
C HIS A 233 3.50 10.10 -17.19
N ILE A 234 3.38 11.23 -16.49
CA ILE A 234 2.47 12.32 -16.82
C ILE A 234 3.27 13.62 -16.92
N ARG A 235 3.05 14.36 -17.99
CA ARG A 235 3.54 15.72 -18.16
C ARG A 235 2.38 16.69 -18.02
N PHE A 236 2.59 17.71 -17.22
CA PHE A 236 1.70 18.86 -17.07
C PHE A 236 2.29 20.00 -17.88
N ASN A 237 1.65 20.37 -18.98
CA ASN A 237 2.09 21.40 -19.89
C ASN A 237 1.16 22.62 -19.81
N ASN A 238 1.46 23.53 -18.89
CA ASN A 238 0.65 24.72 -18.60
C ASN A 238 -0.84 24.35 -18.33
N VAL A 239 -1.05 23.32 -17.51
CA VAL A 239 -2.40 22.85 -17.17
C VAL A 239 -3.10 23.88 -16.28
N ARG A 240 -4.24 24.38 -16.74
CA ARG A 240 -5.04 25.37 -16.03
C ARG A 240 -6.19 24.73 -15.30
N VAL A 241 -6.30 25.03 -14.01
CA VAL A 241 -7.42 24.59 -13.17
C VAL A 241 -7.89 25.73 -12.28
N PRO A 242 -9.19 25.77 -11.94
CA PRO A 242 -9.72 26.78 -11.01
C PRO A 242 -8.99 26.78 -9.66
N ALA A 243 -8.79 27.94 -9.07
CA ALA A 243 -8.18 28.05 -7.74
C ALA A 243 -8.99 27.32 -6.66
N SER A 244 -10.29 27.16 -6.86
CA SER A 244 -11.19 26.36 -6.01
C SER A 244 -10.86 24.85 -6.00
N ASN A 245 -10.01 24.37 -6.90
CA ASN A 245 -9.53 23.00 -6.89
C ASN A 245 -8.41 22.74 -5.87
N MET A 246 -7.92 23.78 -5.19
CA MET A 246 -6.97 23.67 -4.08
C MET A 246 -7.59 22.91 -2.91
N LEU A 247 -6.90 21.87 -2.43
CA LEU A 247 -7.31 21.14 -1.24
C LEU A 247 -6.83 21.83 0.02
N TRP A 248 -7.74 22.09 0.95
CA TRP A 248 -7.52 22.68 2.28
C TRP A 248 -6.85 24.07 2.30
N GLY A 249 -6.18 24.46 1.24
CA GLY A 249 -5.47 25.74 1.11
C GLY A 249 -4.02 25.58 0.72
N GLU A 250 -3.45 26.72 0.30
CA GLU A 250 -2.07 26.79 -0.17
C GLU A 250 -1.07 26.49 0.97
N GLY A 251 0.00 25.78 0.66
CA GLY A 251 1.03 25.38 1.61
C GLY A 251 0.66 24.20 2.53
N LYS A 252 -0.47 23.55 2.29
CA LYS A 252 -0.94 22.39 3.08
C LYS A 252 -0.59 21.02 2.48
N GLY A 253 0.10 20.99 1.34
CA GLY A 253 0.37 19.74 0.62
C GLY A 253 1.13 18.71 1.43
N PHE A 254 2.15 19.11 2.19
CA PHE A 254 2.90 18.20 3.06
C PHE A 254 2.03 17.60 4.17
N GLU A 255 1.22 18.44 4.84
CA GLU A 255 0.31 18.03 5.92
C GLU A 255 -0.72 17.01 5.42
N ILE A 256 -1.36 17.30 4.27
CA ILE A 256 -2.29 16.36 3.60
C ILE A 256 -1.62 15.04 3.27
N SER A 257 -0.36 15.08 2.77
CA SER A 257 0.40 13.85 2.47
C SER A 257 0.60 12.98 3.70
N GLN A 258 0.88 13.57 4.87
CA GLN A 258 1.05 12.81 6.11
C GLN A 258 -0.28 12.19 6.58
N LEU A 259 -1.41 12.91 6.43
CA LEU A 259 -2.74 12.37 6.73
C LEU A 259 -3.09 11.16 5.87
N ARG A 260 -2.73 11.18 4.57
CA ARG A 260 -3.00 10.12 3.61
C ARG A 260 -2.07 8.90 3.75
N LEU A 261 -0.76 9.16 3.86
CA LEU A 261 0.26 8.11 3.78
C LEU A 261 0.32 7.24 5.03
N GLY A 262 -0.12 7.73 6.19
CA GLY A 262 -0.17 6.95 7.43
C GLY A 262 -1.06 5.70 7.27
N PRO A 263 -2.36 5.86 7.05
CA PRO A 263 -3.29 4.75 6.80
C PRO A 263 -2.91 3.94 5.55
N GLY A 264 -2.51 4.60 4.45
CA GLY A 264 -2.11 3.92 3.22
C GLY A 264 -0.99 2.89 3.42
N ARG A 265 0.06 3.23 4.16
CA ARG A 265 1.19 2.35 4.46
C ARG A 265 0.77 1.08 5.18
N ILE A 266 -0.07 1.20 6.21
CA ILE A 266 -0.50 0.02 6.97
C ILE A 266 -1.48 -0.84 6.17
N HIS A 267 -2.36 -0.23 5.37
CA HIS A 267 -3.27 -0.97 4.48
C HIS A 267 -2.49 -1.82 3.45
N HIS A 268 -1.38 -1.31 2.92
CA HIS A 268 -0.49 -2.11 2.06
C HIS A 268 0.09 -3.31 2.81
N CYS A 269 0.59 -3.10 4.04
CA CYS A 269 1.14 -4.20 4.85
C CYS A 269 0.09 -5.25 5.21
N MET A 270 -1.15 -4.83 5.53
CA MET A 270 -2.26 -5.74 5.78
C MET A 270 -2.52 -6.66 4.57
N ARG A 271 -2.67 -6.07 3.38
CA ARG A 271 -2.88 -6.84 2.14
C ARG A 271 -1.68 -7.71 1.77
N SER A 272 -0.46 -7.27 2.07
CA SER A 272 0.77 -8.07 1.84
C SER A 272 0.79 -9.35 2.68
N VAL A 273 0.28 -9.32 3.91
CA VAL A 273 0.10 -10.54 4.72
C VAL A 273 -0.86 -11.50 4.01
N GLY A 274 -1.95 -10.99 3.43
CA GLY A 274 -2.89 -11.78 2.63
C GLY A 274 -2.23 -12.39 1.38
N ALA A 275 -1.42 -11.61 0.67
CA ALA A 275 -0.65 -12.11 -0.47
C ALA A 275 0.34 -13.23 -0.06
N ALA A 276 1.00 -13.09 1.08
CA ALA A 276 1.88 -14.13 1.62
C ALA A 276 1.11 -15.42 1.98
N GLU A 277 -0.11 -15.30 2.54
CA GLU A 277 -1.00 -16.45 2.77
C GLU A 277 -1.36 -17.17 1.46
N LYS A 278 -1.70 -16.41 0.41
CA LYS A 278 -2.01 -16.99 -0.91
C LYS A 278 -0.78 -17.67 -1.52
N ALA A 279 0.40 -17.08 -1.40
CA ALA A 279 1.64 -17.67 -1.87
C ALA A 279 1.95 -19.00 -1.15
N LEU A 280 1.77 -19.04 0.18
CA LEU A 280 1.94 -20.26 0.96
C LEU A 280 0.90 -21.33 0.58
N GLU A 281 -0.36 -20.96 0.39
CA GLU A 281 -1.41 -21.86 -0.09
C GLU A 281 -1.01 -22.53 -1.42
N LEU A 282 -0.57 -21.71 -2.40
CA LEU A 282 -0.12 -22.20 -3.71
C LEU A 282 1.12 -23.10 -3.59
N MET A 283 2.08 -22.69 -2.76
CA MET A 283 3.29 -23.47 -2.45
C MET A 283 2.96 -24.86 -1.93
N VAL A 284 2.07 -24.95 -0.95
CA VAL A 284 1.66 -26.23 -0.35
C VAL A 284 0.88 -27.07 -1.34
N LYS A 285 -0.11 -26.49 -2.04
CA LYS A 285 -0.89 -27.19 -3.08
C LYS A 285 0.02 -27.80 -4.15
N ARG A 286 0.97 -27.02 -4.66
CA ARG A 286 1.97 -27.53 -5.62
C ARG A 286 2.81 -28.65 -5.03
N GLY A 287 3.27 -28.46 -3.80
CA GLY A 287 4.13 -29.41 -3.10
C GLY A 287 3.49 -30.79 -2.90
N ILE A 288 2.18 -30.84 -2.62
CA ILE A 288 1.46 -32.10 -2.36
C ILE A 288 0.91 -32.75 -3.63
N THR A 289 0.68 -31.98 -4.70
CA THR A 289 0.10 -32.51 -5.96
C THR A 289 1.13 -32.87 -7.00
N ARG A 290 2.40 -32.46 -6.85
CA ARG A 290 3.47 -32.75 -7.79
C ARG A 290 4.44 -33.76 -7.19
N GLU A 291 4.81 -34.77 -7.97
CA GLU A 291 5.81 -35.75 -7.59
C GLU A 291 7.08 -35.66 -8.49
N ALA A 292 8.21 -35.85 -7.86
CA ALA A 292 9.52 -35.99 -8.52
C ALA A 292 10.39 -36.94 -7.69
N PHE A 293 11.25 -37.71 -8.34
CA PHE A 293 12.14 -38.69 -7.69
C PHE A 293 11.40 -39.67 -6.76
N GLY A 294 10.16 -40.04 -7.14
CA GLY A 294 9.32 -40.97 -6.38
C GLY A 294 8.72 -40.44 -5.10
N LYS A 295 8.72 -39.11 -4.87
CA LYS A 295 8.18 -38.45 -3.69
C LYS A 295 7.42 -37.17 -4.04
N ARG A 296 6.47 -36.77 -3.20
CA ARG A 296 5.86 -35.44 -3.30
C ARG A 296 6.91 -34.36 -3.12
N ILE A 297 6.85 -33.30 -3.93
CA ILE A 297 7.80 -32.18 -3.84
C ILE A 297 7.84 -31.59 -2.44
N ALA A 298 6.71 -31.50 -1.74
CA ALA A 298 6.65 -31.03 -0.35
C ALA A 298 7.58 -31.80 0.60
N ASN A 299 7.91 -33.06 0.29
CA ASN A 299 8.75 -33.93 1.12
C ASN A 299 10.20 -34.05 0.60
N LEU A 300 10.59 -33.24 -0.38
CA LEU A 300 11.93 -33.25 -0.96
C LEU A 300 12.84 -32.17 -0.34
N GLY A 301 14.06 -32.58 0.01
CA GLY A 301 15.12 -31.67 0.47
C GLY A 301 14.65 -30.74 1.59
N LYS A 302 14.84 -29.43 1.39
CA LYS A 302 14.49 -28.38 2.37
C LYS A 302 13.02 -27.91 2.32
N ASN A 303 12.19 -28.43 1.43
CA ASN A 303 10.84 -27.90 1.21
C ASN A 303 9.93 -27.93 2.47
N PRO A 304 9.96 -28.94 3.35
CA PRO A 304 9.23 -28.88 4.62
C PRO A 304 9.67 -27.70 5.51
N GLU A 305 10.98 -27.41 5.53
CA GLU A 305 11.54 -26.27 6.29
C GLU A 305 11.11 -24.94 5.67
N VAL A 306 11.12 -24.80 4.33
CA VAL A 306 10.65 -23.61 3.61
C VAL A 306 9.18 -23.31 3.94
N ILE A 307 8.31 -24.32 3.89
CA ILE A 307 6.89 -24.19 4.23
C ILE A 307 6.71 -23.78 5.70
N ALA A 308 7.48 -24.38 6.61
CA ALA A 308 7.42 -24.03 8.04
C ALA A 308 7.87 -22.58 8.29
N LYS A 309 9.00 -22.16 7.67
CA LYS A 309 9.49 -20.76 7.76
C LYS A 309 8.48 -19.78 7.22
N ALA A 310 7.87 -20.05 6.05
CA ALA A 310 6.83 -19.20 5.48
C ALA A 310 5.64 -19.02 6.45
N ARG A 311 5.16 -20.11 7.09
CA ARG A 311 4.08 -20.02 8.09
C ARG A 311 4.48 -19.17 9.29
N ILE A 312 5.67 -19.39 9.84
CA ILE A 312 6.17 -18.64 11.00
C ILE A 312 6.31 -17.14 10.68
N GLU A 313 6.87 -16.82 9.51
CA GLU A 313 7.02 -15.41 9.06
C GLU A 313 5.67 -14.73 8.84
N ILE A 314 4.69 -15.42 8.27
CA ILE A 314 3.33 -14.88 8.09
C ILE A 314 2.70 -14.55 9.44
N GLU A 315 2.80 -15.44 10.44
CA GLU A 315 2.25 -15.18 11.77
C GLU A 315 2.99 -14.03 12.48
N SER A 316 4.31 -13.92 12.29
CA SER A 316 5.11 -12.79 12.80
C SER A 316 4.68 -11.47 12.18
N MET A 317 4.55 -11.43 10.84
CA MET A 317 4.07 -10.25 10.11
C MET A 317 2.66 -9.85 10.55
N ARG A 318 1.74 -10.83 10.66
CA ARG A 318 0.37 -10.60 11.10
C ARG A 318 0.33 -9.92 12.46
N ARG A 319 1.07 -10.43 13.45
CA ARG A 319 1.13 -9.84 14.79
C ARG A 319 1.68 -8.44 14.78
N MET A 320 2.74 -8.19 14.02
CA MET A 320 3.32 -6.84 13.89
C MET A 320 2.33 -5.86 13.23
N VAL A 321 1.63 -6.28 12.19
CA VAL A 321 0.62 -5.46 11.52
C VAL A 321 -0.55 -5.13 12.46
N LEU A 322 -1.07 -6.13 13.19
CA LEU A 322 -2.13 -5.92 14.17
C LEU A 322 -1.67 -4.99 15.31
N THR A 323 -0.42 -5.13 15.77
CA THR A 323 0.16 -4.22 16.78
C THR A 323 0.24 -2.80 16.27
N ALA A 324 0.69 -2.58 15.02
CA ALA A 324 0.76 -1.25 14.42
C ALA A 324 -0.64 -0.64 14.23
N ALA A 325 -1.61 -1.44 13.80
CA ALA A 325 -3.01 -1.02 13.66
C ALA A 325 -3.59 -0.59 15.02
N LYS A 326 -3.38 -1.40 16.06
CA LYS A 326 -3.82 -1.09 17.42
C LYS A 326 -3.13 0.15 17.99
N ALA A 327 -1.84 0.33 17.71
CA ALA A 327 -1.12 1.55 18.10
C ALA A 327 -1.72 2.80 17.43
N MET A 328 -2.15 2.70 16.17
CA MET A 328 -2.84 3.81 15.51
C MET A 328 -4.18 4.14 16.16
N ASP A 329 -4.93 3.12 16.59
CA ASP A 329 -6.22 3.33 17.28
C ASP A 329 -6.05 3.98 18.65
N GLU A 330 -4.98 3.64 19.41
CA GLU A 330 -4.79 4.14 20.76
C GLU A 330 -3.97 5.43 20.84
N LEU A 331 -2.98 5.60 19.97
CA LEU A 331 -2.03 6.72 20.02
C LEU A 331 -2.30 7.78 18.95
N GLY A 332 -3.05 7.42 17.91
CA GLY A 332 -3.20 8.23 16.70
C GLY A 332 -2.00 8.12 15.74
N ASN A 333 -2.19 8.63 14.53
CA ASN A 333 -1.24 8.45 13.42
C ASN A 333 0.17 9.01 13.69
N ALA A 334 0.27 10.14 14.39
CA ALA A 334 1.55 10.80 14.66
C ALA A 334 2.44 9.97 15.58
N GLU A 335 1.90 9.50 16.69
CA GLU A 335 2.62 8.73 17.70
C GLU A 335 2.87 7.29 17.24
N ALA A 336 1.93 6.71 16.49
CA ALA A 336 2.06 5.35 15.93
C ALA A 336 3.05 5.25 14.76
N ARG A 337 3.62 6.37 14.27
CA ARG A 337 4.48 6.40 13.06
C ARG A 337 5.66 5.42 13.09
N VAL A 338 6.22 5.15 14.26
CA VAL A 338 7.34 4.21 14.42
C VAL A 338 6.87 2.78 14.16
N TRP A 339 5.71 2.41 14.68
CA TRP A 339 5.07 1.11 14.42
C TRP A 339 4.72 0.93 12.94
N VAL A 340 4.13 1.96 12.33
CA VAL A 340 3.80 1.97 10.89
C VAL A 340 5.07 1.83 10.04
N SER A 341 6.16 2.52 10.42
CA SER A 341 7.46 2.39 9.74
C SER A 341 8.05 1.00 9.91
N ALA A 342 7.99 0.42 11.11
CA ALA A 342 8.53 -0.92 11.37
C ALA A 342 7.86 -1.99 10.50
N VAL A 343 6.53 -1.98 10.40
CA VAL A 343 5.81 -2.94 9.55
C VAL A 343 6.06 -2.69 8.07
N LYS A 344 6.13 -1.41 7.64
CA LYS A 344 6.37 -1.07 6.24
C LYS A 344 7.78 -1.48 5.78
N ALA A 345 8.78 -1.40 6.66
CA ALA A 345 10.14 -1.88 6.39
C ALA A 345 10.23 -3.40 6.35
N MET A 346 9.47 -4.11 7.17
CA MET A 346 9.60 -5.57 7.34
C MET A 346 8.69 -6.36 6.40
N VAL A 347 7.40 -6.02 6.34
CA VAL A 347 6.38 -6.88 5.71
C VAL A 347 6.60 -7.08 4.21
N PRO A 348 6.86 -6.05 3.38
CA PRO A 348 7.08 -6.27 1.95
C PRO A 348 8.31 -7.13 1.66
N ILE A 349 9.38 -6.99 2.44
CA ILE A 349 10.60 -7.81 2.30
C ILE A 349 10.26 -9.29 2.53
N ARG A 350 9.61 -9.60 3.66
CA ARG A 350 9.26 -10.97 4.03
C ARG A 350 8.25 -11.59 3.06
N THR A 351 7.28 -10.80 2.61
CA THR A 351 6.32 -11.26 1.59
C THR A 351 7.03 -11.60 0.27
N CYS A 352 7.97 -10.76 -0.20
CA CYS A 352 8.78 -11.07 -1.38
C CYS A 352 9.52 -12.41 -1.22
N GLN A 353 10.14 -12.66 -0.07
CA GLN A 353 10.84 -13.91 0.21
C GLN A 353 9.91 -15.14 0.15
N ILE A 354 8.71 -15.04 0.72
CA ILE A 354 7.72 -16.12 0.68
C ILE A 354 7.23 -16.38 -0.74
N VAL A 355 6.97 -15.32 -1.52
CA VAL A 355 6.54 -15.46 -2.92
C VAL A 355 7.66 -16.06 -3.77
N ASP A 356 8.93 -15.66 -3.56
CA ASP A 356 10.09 -16.21 -4.24
C ASP A 356 10.24 -17.72 -4.00
N GLU A 357 10.12 -18.16 -2.76
CA GLU A 357 10.15 -19.60 -2.42
C GLU A 357 8.93 -20.35 -3.00
N ALA A 358 7.77 -19.70 -3.10
CA ALA A 358 6.62 -20.28 -3.79
C ALA A 358 6.89 -20.46 -5.30
N ILE A 359 7.50 -19.46 -5.95
CA ILE A 359 7.97 -19.57 -7.35
C ILE A 359 8.93 -20.73 -7.49
N GLN A 360 9.91 -20.84 -6.59
CA GLN A 360 10.93 -21.88 -6.63
C GLN A 360 10.31 -23.29 -6.56
N ILE A 361 9.34 -23.52 -5.68
CA ILE A 361 8.62 -24.81 -5.57
C ILE A 361 7.78 -25.11 -6.82
N HIS A 362 7.27 -24.10 -7.51
CA HIS A 362 6.56 -24.27 -8.78
C HIS A 362 7.49 -24.54 -9.96
N GLY A 363 8.79 -24.21 -9.86
CA GLY A 363 9.74 -24.30 -10.96
C GLY A 363 9.39 -23.36 -12.11
N GLY A 364 9.61 -23.76 -13.36
CA GLY A 364 9.31 -22.93 -14.54
C GLY A 364 7.86 -22.45 -14.62
N THR A 365 6.91 -23.18 -14.04
CA THR A 365 5.50 -22.74 -13.92
C THR A 365 5.36 -21.51 -13.03
N GLY A 366 6.20 -21.38 -12.00
CA GLY A 366 6.13 -20.28 -11.03
C GLY A 366 6.51 -18.91 -11.60
N VAL A 367 7.36 -18.85 -12.61
CA VAL A 367 7.76 -17.63 -13.31
C VAL A 367 6.89 -17.31 -14.54
N SER A 368 5.92 -18.17 -14.84
CA SER A 368 5.07 -18.06 -16.03
C SER A 368 3.69 -17.48 -15.69
N GLN A 369 2.93 -17.15 -16.73
CA GLN A 369 1.53 -16.71 -16.64
C GLN A 369 0.55 -17.78 -16.12
N TRP A 370 0.99 -19.03 -15.94
CA TRP A 370 0.15 -20.12 -15.43
C TRP A 370 -0.07 -20.07 -13.92
N THR A 371 0.66 -19.21 -13.22
CA THR A 371 0.44 -18.90 -11.81
C THR A 371 0.43 -17.38 -11.59
N PRO A 372 -0.23 -16.89 -10.55
CA PRO A 372 -0.18 -15.46 -10.23
C PRO A 372 1.15 -15.04 -9.57
N LEU A 373 2.07 -15.97 -9.28
CA LEU A 373 3.21 -15.75 -8.40
C LEU A 373 4.20 -14.70 -8.93
N ALA A 374 4.52 -14.74 -10.23
CA ALA A 374 5.42 -13.74 -10.83
C ALA A 374 4.86 -12.32 -10.69
N ARG A 375 3.57 -12.13 -11.01
CA ARG A 375 2.88 -10.86 -10.82
C ARG A 375 2.77 -10.45 -9.35
N MET A 376 2.51 -11.41 -8.46
CA MET A 376 2.51 -11.18 -7.01
C MET A 376 3.89 -10.70 -6.54
N TYR A 377 4.97 -11.34 -7.00
CA TYR A 377 6.33 -10.91 -6.67
C TYR A 377 6.61 -9.49 -7.15
N ALA A 378 6.30 -9.17 -8.39
CA ALA A 378 6.46 -7.84 -8.97
C ALA A 378 5.72 -6.79 -8.13
N SER A 379 4.43 -7.00 -7.83
CA SER A 379 3.62 -6.13 -7.00
C SER A 379 4.20 -5.94 -5.59
N GLN A 380 4.59 -7.02 -4.90
CA GLN A 380 5.17 -6.92 -3.55
C GLN A 380 6.54 -6.26 -3.57
N ARG A 381 7.33 -6.44 -4.65
CA ARG A 381 8.63 -5.78 -4.80
C ARG A 381 8.50 -4.26 -4.95
N THR A 382 7.44 -3.77 -5.61
CA THR A 382 7.17 -2.32 -5.70
C THR A 382 6.85 -1.72 -4.34
N LEU A 383 6.19 -2.45 -3.44
CA LEU A 383 5.85 -1.97 -2.10
C LEU A 383 7.08 -1.71 -1.22
N ARG A 384 8.24 -2.23 -1.57
CA ARG A 384 9.51 -1.89 -0.92
C ARG A 384 10.02 -0.48 -1.28
N LEU A 385 9.41 0.15 -2.28
CA LEU A 385 9.75 1.47 -2.80
C LEU A 385 8.60 2.47 -2.61
N ALA A 386 7.37 2.04 -2.90
CA ALA A 386 6.17 2.88 -2.81
C ALA A 386 5.88 3.32 -1.37
N ASP A 387 5.30 4.51 -1.20
CA ASP A 387 4.97 5.14 0.09
C ASP A 387 6.18 5.28 1.05
N GLY A 388 7.36 5.43 0.48
CA GLY A 388 8.66 5.47 1.14
C GLY A 388 9.42 4.15 1.01
N PRO A 389 10.68 4.19 0.55
CA PRO A 389 11.52 3.01 0.45
C PRO A 389 11.87 2.42 1.82
N ASP A 390 12.30 1.16 1.85
CA ASP A 390 12.67 0.42 3.05
C ASP A 390 13.62 1.24 3.95
N GLU A 391 14.60 1.92 3.34
CA GLU A 391 15.63 2.70 4.03
C GLU A 391 15.06 3.89 4.81
N VAL A 392 14.05 4.57 4.27
CA VAL A 392 13.35 5.67 4.97
C VAL A 392 12.66 5.14 6.22
N HIS A 393 12.06 3.98 6.14
CA HIS A 393 11.35 3.37 7.26
C HIS A 393 12.33 2.80 8.31
N TRP A 394 13.41 2.14 7.89
CA TRP A 394 14.50 1.74 8.79
C TRP A 394 15.09 2.93 9.52
N PHE A 395 15.29 4.04 8.82
CA PHE A 395 15.83 5.27 9.42
C PHE A 395 14.89 5.85 10.49
N VAL A 396 13.57 5.84 10.28
CA VAL A 396 12.60 6.31 11.29
C VAL A 396 12.68 5.46 12.55
N VAL A 397 12.71 4.14 12.42
CA VAL A 397 12.79 3.22 13.57
C VAL A 397 14.11 3.38 14.29
N GLY A 398 15.24 3.37 13.56
CA GLY A 398 16.57 3.48 14.13
C GLY A 398 16.79 4.80 14.88
N ARG A 399 16.33 5.93 14.32
CA ARG A 399 16.41 7.22 15.02
C ARG A 399 15.56 7.27 16.28
N SER A 400 14.39 6.66 16.26
CA SER A 400 13.54 6.59 17.45
C SER A 400 14.22 5.80 18.57
N GLU A 401 14.86 4.68 18.23
CA GLU A 401 15.60 3.86 19.20
C GLU A 401 16.81 4.60 19.78
N ILE A 402 17.59 5.26 18.92
CA ILE A 402 18.73 6.08 19.37
C ILE A 402 18.25 7.17 20.33
N ALA A 403 17.21 7.93 19.94
CA ALA A 403 16.70 9.01 20.77
C ALA A 403 16.17 8.52 22.13
N SER A 404 15.59 7.33 22.19
CA SER A 404 15.10 6.74 23.45
C SER A 404 16.23 6.40 24.44
N MET A 405 17.45 6.22 23.95
CA MET A 405 18.62 5.86 24.77
C MET A 405 19.56 7.03 25.06
N GLU A 406 19.35 8.21 24.46
CA GLU A 406 20.30 9.34 24.58
C GLU A 406 20.51 9.77 26.05
N GLU A 407 19.47 9.75 26.88
CA GLU A 407 19.58 10.10 28.29
C GLU A 407 20.32 9.02 29.08
N ALA A 408 19.93 7.76 28.90
CA ALA A 408 20.53 6.62 29.56
C ALA A 408 22.02 6.41 29.17
N ALA A 409 22.38 6.81 27.96
CA ALA A 409 23.71 6.67 27.43
C ALA A 409 24.70 7.70 28.01
N ARG A 410 24.23 8.80 28.65
CA ARG A 410 25.12 9.85 29.20
C ARG A 410 26.10 9.32 30.25
N ASP A 411 25.64 8.37 31.06
CA ASP A 411 26.44 7.78 32.15
C ASP A 411 26.96 6.39 31.79
N TYR A 412 26.81 5.97 30.53
CA TYR A 412 27.23 4.65 30.08
C TYR A 412 28.77 4.50 30.15
N ASN A 413 29.21 3.54 30.97
CA ASN A 413 30.60 3.17 31.09
C ASN A 413 30.81 1.75 30.53
N PRO A 414 31.48 1.58 29.38
CA PRO A 414 31.70 0.25 28.79
C PRO A 414 32.66 -0.63 29.62
N LYS A 415 33.31 -0.06 30.66
CA LYS A 415 34.15 -0.80 31.58
C LYS A 415 33.39 -1.38 32.77
N GLU A 416 32.11 -1.00 32.96
CA GLU A 416 31.25 -1.66 33.93
C GLU A 416 30.96 -3.07 33.45
N THR A 417 31.29 -4.06 34.27
CA THR A 417 31.08 -5.46 33.94
C THR A 417 29.90 -6.04 34.72
N PHE A 418 29.21 -7.05 34.14
CA PHE A 418 28.20 -7.83 34.85
C PHE A 418 28.80 -8.70 35.97
N TYR A 419 30.13 -8.82 36.01
CA TYR A 419 30.85 -9.63 36.98
C TYR A 419 31.35 -8.74 38.10
N SER A 420 31.18 -9.17 39.38
CA SER A 420 31.74 -8.44 40.51
C SER A 420 33.26 -8.42 40.41
N GLU A 421 33.89 -7.32 40.81
CA GLU A 421 35.37 -7.18 40.86
C GLU A 421 36.07 -8.31 41.66
N LYS A 422 35.35 -8.96 42.58
CA LYS A 422 35.86 -10.13 43.32
C LYS A 422 36.04 -11.38 42.47
N GLY A 423 35.45 -11.42 41.28
CA GLY A 423 35.64 -12.49 40.29
C GLY A 423 36.66 -12.15 39.20
N SER A 424 37.09 -10.90 39.14
CA SER A 424 37.97 -10.37 38.09
C SER A 424 39.41 -10.18 38.50
N ASP A 425 39.89 -10.89 39.55
CA ASP A 425 41.32 -10.94 39.85
C ASP A 425 42.09 -11.76 38.78
N SER A 426 41.69 -11.54 37.53
CA SER A 426 42.41 -11.92 36.32
C SER A 426 43.33 -10.80 35.81
N SER A 427 43.64 -9.82 36.65
CA SER A 427 44.67 -8.82 36.36
C SER A 427 46.04 -9.44 36.06
N GLY A 428 46.23 -10.73 36.32
CA GLY A 428 47.42 -11.48 35.95
C GLY A 428 47.42 -12.09 34.54
N VAL A 429 46.31 -12.11 33.82
CA VAL A 429 46.23 -12.80 32.50
C VAL A 429 46.62 -11.88 31.35
N PHE A 430 46.50 -10.57 31.49
CA PHE A 430 46.88 -9.59 30.48
C PHE A 430 48.07 -8.69 30.79
N SER A 431 48.72 -8.89 31.95
CA SER A 431 50.05 -8.32 32.24
C SER A 431 51.11 -9.29 31.70
N GLY A 432 51.23 -9.39 30.38
CA GLY A 432 52.42 -9.91 29.75
C GLY A 432 53.56 -8.92 29.86
N PRO A 433 54.84 -9.36 29.83
CA PRO A 433 56.00 -8.55 30.00
C PRO A 433 56.14 -7.45 28.96
#